data_f6c00c68ca2d1cae9cad0b1c189c8467
#
_entry.id   f6c00c68ca2d1cae9cad0b1c189c8467
#
_cell.length_a   1.000
_cell.length_b   1.000
_cell.length_c   1.000
_cell.angle_alpha   90.00
_cell.angle_beta   90.00
_cell.angle_gamma   90.00
#
_symmetry.space_group_name_H-M   'P 1'
#
loop_
_entity.id
_entity.type
_entity.pdbx_description
1 polymer ?
#
loop_
_entity_poly.entity_id
_entity_poly.type
_entity_poly.pdbx_seq_one_letter_code
_entity_poly.pdbx_strand_id
1 'polypeptide(L)'
;MSELWRRCLSRLEAEFSTEDMHTYLAPLQVSEEESGFTLWAPNEYTMETVRERFLDPILEVLEHLSGGPVAVNVMVGGRRPAPRETA
;
A
#
# COMPACT_ATOMS: atom_id res chain seq x y z
N MET A 1 -3.07 2.09 12.41
CA MET A 1 -3.36 2.35 11.01
C MET A 1 -2.94 3.75 10.66
N SER A 2 -2.31 3.91 9.54
CA SER A 2 -1.78 5.20 9.13
C SER A 2 -2.89 6.11 8.59
N GLU A 3 -2.95 7.32 9.11
CA GLU A 3 -3.90 8.28 8.60
C GLU A 3 -3.54 8.71 7.19
N LEU A 4 -2.25 8.80 6.91
CA LEU A 4 -1.80 9.17 5.58
C LEU A 4 -2.24 8.12 4.56
N TRP A 5 -2.14 6.84 4.92
CA TRP A 5 -2.60 5.79 4.03
C TRP A 5 -4.10 5.87 3.80
N ARG A 6 -4.86 6.17 4.83
CA ARG A 6 -6.31 6.30 4.68
C ARG A 6 -6.66 7.44 3.74
N ARG A 7 -5.94 8.56 3.84
CA ARG A 7 -6.16 9.67 2.92
C ARG A 7 -5.79 9.29 1.51
N CYS A 8 -4.72 8.52 1.37
CA CYS A 8 -4.31 8.03 0.06
C CYS A 8 -5.41 7.18 -0.57
N LEU A 9 -5.96 6.26 0.21
CA LEU A 9 -7.04 5.42 -0.30
C LEU A 9 -8.24 6.25 -0.73
N SER A 10 -8.56 7.27 0.06
CA SER A 10 -9.67 8.13 -0.26
C SER A 10 -9.48 8.83 -1.61
N ARG A 11 -8.26 9.26 -1.87
CA ARG A 11 -7.95 9.89 -3.15
C ARG A 11 -8.01 8.89 -4.30
N LEU A 12 -7.52 7.69 -4.06
CA LEU A 12 -7.51 6.67 -5.10
C LEU A 12 -8.93 6.23 -5.46
N GLU A 13 -9.85 6.30 -4.53
CA GLU A 13 -11.23 5.96 -4.82
C GLU A 13 -11.83 6.83 -5.92
N ALA A 14 -11.31 8.02 -6.08
CA ALA A 14 -11.79 8.90 -7.15
C ALA A 14 -11.26 8.49 -8.51
N GLU A 15 -10.18 7.71 -8.54
CA GLU A 15 -9.56 7.33 -9.81
C GLU A 15 -9.87 5.89 -10.21
N PHE A 16 -10.12 5.04 -9.24
CA PHE A 16 -10.34 3.63 -9.51
C PHE A 16 -11.74 3.24 -9.07
N SER A 17 -12.24 2.15 -9.65
CA SER A 17 -13.57 1.68 -9.28
C SER A 17 -13.56 1.13 -7.87
N THR A 18 -14.74 1.13 -7.25
CA THR A 18 -14.89 0.54 -5.93
C THR A 18 -14.49 -0.93 -5.95
N GLU A 19 -14.78 -1.61 -7.03
CA GLU A 19 -14.46 -3.01 -7.16
C GLU A 19 -12.96 -3.24 -7.14
N ASP A 20 -12.20 -2.41 -7.86
CA ASP A 20 -10.75 -2.53 -7.87
C ASP A 20 -10.17 -2.23 -6.49
N MET A 21 -10.70 -1.21 -5.83
CA MET A 21 -10.24 -0.88 -4.49
C MET A 21 -10.45 -2.05 -3.55
N HIS A 22 -11.63 -2.67 -3.60
CA HIS A 22 -11.93 -3.79 -2.74
C HIS A 22 -11.07 -5.01 -3.04
N THR A 23 -10.84 -5.26 -4.33
CA THR A 23 -10.12 -6.45 -4.74
C THR A 23 -8.64 -6.37 -4.44
N TYR A 24 -8.04 -5.23 -4.68
CA TYR A 24 -6.58 -5.13 -4.65
C TYR A 24 -6.04 -4.32 -3.49
N LEU A 25 -6.72 -3.28 -3.07
CA LEU A 25 -6.18 -2.39 -2.06
C LEU A 25 -6.72 -2.67 -0.66
N ALA A 26 -7.98 -3.06 -0.57
CA ALA A 26 -8.55 -3.34 0.74
C ALA A 26 -7.86 -4.48 1.47
N PRO A 27 -7.43 -5.56 0.78
CA PRO A 27 -6.75 -6.65 1.50
C PRO A 27 -5.32 -6.32 1.91
N LEU A 28 -4.76 -5.22 1.45
CA LEU A 28 -3.38 -4.90 1.79
C LEU A 28 -3.25 -4.52 3.25
N GLN A 29 -2.17 -4.98 3.86
CA GLN A 29 -1.77 -4.51 5.17
C GLN A 29 -0.65 -3.52 4.99
N VAL A 30 -0.67 -2.47 5.81
CA VAL A 30 0.24 -1.35 5.61
C VAL A 30 1.06 -1.16 6.87
N SER A 31 2.36 -1.06 6.67
CA SER A 31 3.29 -0.76 7.73
C SER A 31 3.93 0.59 7.44
N GLU A 32 3.75 1.55 8.31
CA GLU A 32 4.33 2.87 8.14
C GLU A 32 5.69 2.92 8.83
N GLU A 33 6.70 3.35 8.09
CA GLU A 33 8.06 3.38 8.60
C GLU A 33 8.62 4.78 8.43
N GLU A 34 9.79 5.02 9.00
CA GLU A 34 10.38 6.34 8.96
C GLU A 34 10.55 6.86 7.53
N SER A 35 11.00 5.98 6.66
CA SER A 35 11.30 6.41 5.30
C SER A 35 10.17 6.14 4.32
N GLY A 36 9.09 5.52 4.75
CA GLY A 36 8.02 5.25 3.83
C GLY A 36 7.06 4.20 4.32
N PHE A 37 6.55 3.42 3.39
CA PHE A 37 5.51 2.45 3.66
C PHE A 37 5.86 1.11 3.08
N THR A 38 5.43 0.05 3.76
CA THR A 38 5.47 -1.30 3.20
C THR A 38 4.04 -1.81 3.09
N LEU A 39 3.69 -2.26 1.90
CA LEU A 39 2.37 -2.81 1.64
C LEU A 39 2.50 -4.32 1.54
N TRP A 40 1.69 -5.02 2.31
CA TRP A 40 1.74 -6.48 2.38
C TRP A 40 0.52 -7.05 1.68
N ALA A 41 0.74 -7.71 0.56
CA ALA A 41 -0.33 -8.33 -0.20
C ALA A 41 -0.54 -9.77 0.25
N PRO A 42 -1.77 -10.28 0.15
CA PRO A 42 -2.04 -11.63 0.62
C PRO A 42 -1.45 -12.72 -0.25
N ASN A 43 -1.17 -12.41 -1.51
CA ASN A 43 -0.59 -13.40 -2.42
C ASN A 43 0.20 -12.69 -3.49
N GLU A 44 0.93 -13.48 -4.26
CA GLU A 44 1.83 -12.95 -5.26
C GLU A 44 1.08 -12.26 -6.40
N TYR A 45 -0.06 -12.81 -6.78
CA TYR A 45 -0.85 -12.21 -7.85
C TYR A 45 -1.29 -10.79 -7.48
N THR A 46 -1.79 -10.63 -6.27
CA THR A 46 -2.20 -9.31 -5.81
C THR A 46 -1.01 -8.37 -5.73
N MET A 47 0.12 -8.88 -5.23
CA MET A 47 1.31 -8.06 -5.11
C MET A 47 1.76 -7.54 -6.48
N GLU A 48 1.79 -8.40 -7.48
CA GLU A 48 2.22 -7.98 -8.80
C GLU A 48 1.24 -6.99 -9.43
N THR A 49 -0.05 -7.23 -9.24
CA THR A 49 -1.05 -6.32 -9.77
C THR A 49 -0.92 -4.94 -9.14
N VAL A 50 -0.73 -4.91 -7.82
CA VAL A 50 -0.57 -3.64 -7.14
C VAL A 50 0.67 -2.92 -7.64
N ARG A 51 1.77 -3.64 -7.80
CA ARG A 51 2.99 -3.01 -8.28
C ARG A 51 2.84 -2.46 -9.69
N GLU A 52 2.12 -3.16 -10.55
CA GLU A 52 2.02 -2.74 -11.93
C GLU A 52 0.98 -1.66 -12.16
N ARG A 53 -0.11 -1.71 -11.40
CA ARG A 53 -1.24 -0.84 -11.69
C ARG A 53 -1.46 0.25 -10.66
N PHE A 54 -1.10 -0.01 -9.41
CA PHE A 54 -1.43 0.92 -8.33
C PHE A 54 -0.24 1.62 -7.73
N LEU A 55 0.96 1.08 -7.92
CA LEU A 55 2.12 1.65 -7.24
C LEU A 55 2.37 3.10 -7.64
N ASP A 56 2.34 3.38 -8.94
CA ASP A 56 2.57 4.75 -9.40
C ASP A 56 1.53 5.73 -8.85
N PRO A 57 0.23 5.43 -8.96
CA PRO A 57 -0.77 6.31 -8.35
C PRO A 57 -0.61 6.42 -6.84
N ILE A 58 -0.28 5.32 -6.18
CA ILE A 58 -0.08 5.36 -4.73
C ILE A 58 1.08 6.29 -4.38
N LEU A 59 2.19 6.13 -5.08
CA LEU A 59 3.34 7.00 -4.83
C LEU A 59 3.00 8.46 -5.07
N GLU A 60 2.31 8.73 -6.15
CA GLU A 60 1.97 10.10 -6.50
C GLU A 60 1.11 10.75 -5.42
N VAL A 61 0.10 10.02 -4.96
CA VAL A 61 -0.79 10.57 -3.94
C VAL A 61 -0.05 10.71 -2.61
N LEU A 62 0.73 9.72 -2.22
CA LEU A 62 1.46 9.80 -0.96
C LEU A 62 2.46 10.93 -0.95
N GLU A 63 3.16 11.12 -2.06
CA GLU A 63 4.11 12.22 -2.14
C GLU A 63 3.41 13.56 -2.04
N HIS A 64 2.26 13.65 -2.68
CA HIS A 64 1.49 14.89 -2.63
C HIS A 64 1.00 15.17 -1.21
N LEU A 65 0.52 14.14 -0.53
CA LEU A 65 -0.01 14.32 0.81
C LEU A 65 1.08 14.57 1.84
N SER A 66 2.23 13.94 1.67
CA SER A 66 3.30 14.08 2.64
C SER A 66 4.16 15.31 2.39
N GLY A 67 4.08 15.86 1.19
CA GLY A 67 4.86 17.04 0.85
C GLY A 67 6.26 16.74 0.37
N GLY A 68 6.58 15.50 0.07
CA GLY A 68 7.91 15.14 -0.40
C GLY A 68 8.00 13.70 -0.80
N PRO A 69 9.19 13.24 -1.18
CA PRO A 69 9.38 11.87 -1.64
C PRO A 69 9.03 10.84 -0.55
N VAL A 70 8.44 9.76 -0.99
CA VAL A 70 8.03 8.68 -0.10
C VAL A 70 8.47 7.37 -0.73
N ALA A 71 9.07 6.49 0.07
CA ALA A 71 9.44 5.16 -0.39
C ALA A 71 8.28 4.20 -0.11
N VAL A 72 7.94 3.40 -1.11
CA VAL A 72 6.88 2.41 -0.94
C VAL A 72 7.37 1.07 -1.44
N ASN A 73 7.28 0.07 -0.61
CA ASN A 73 7.62 -1.30 -0.98
C ASN A 73 6.37 -2.15 -0.97
N VAL A 74 6.29 -3.08 -1.92
CA VAL A 74 5.16 -3.99 -1.97
C VAL A 74 5.70 -5.40 -1.80
N MET A 75 5.20 -6.09 -0.79
CA MET A 75 5.67 -7.42 -0.44
C MET A 75 4.53 -8.40 -0.36
N VAL A 76 4.85 -9.66 -0.41
CA VAL A 76 3.87 -10.72 -0.19
C VAL A 76 4.02 -11.22 1.24
N GLY A 77 2.91 -11.41 1.89
CA GLY A 77 2.95 -11.92 3.24
C GLY A 77 1.77 -11.40 4.01
N GLY A 78 1.56 -11.89 5.13
CA GLY A 78 0.39 -11.52 5.85
C GLY A 78 0.59 -10.43 6.81
N ARG A 79 1.68 -10.05 7.10
CA ARG A 79 1.74 -9.20 8.15
C ARG A 79 2.98 -9.15 8.82
N ARG A 80 3.00 -8.86 9.30
CA ARG A 80 3.97 -8.89 9.89
C ARG A 80 4.82 -9.38 10.40
N PRO A 81 5.43 -9.22 10.63
CA PRO A 81 6.27 -9.83 11.00
C PRO A 81 6.80 -10.08 12.01
N ALA A 82 6.94 -10.19 12.27
CA ALA A 82 7.45 -10.44 12.91
C ALA A 82 8.23 -10.80 13.22
N PRO A 83 8.27 -10.86 13.51
CA PRO A 83 8.85 -11.32 13.70
C PRO A 83 9.33 -12.04 13.90
N ARG A 84 9.23 -12.24 13.88
CA ARG A 84 9.49 -12.89 14.05
C ARG A 84 10.05 -13.54 13.93
N GLU A 85 10.07 -13.70 13.84
CA GLU A 85 10.46 -14.24 13.72
C GLU A 85 11.11 -14.73 13.68
N THR A 86 11.22 -14.88 13.83
CA THR A 86 11.77 -15.27 13.81
C THR A 86 12.21 -15.71 13.84
N ALA A 87 12.48 -15.97 13.83
CA ALA A 87 12.83 -16.27 13.90
C ALA A 87 12.97 -16.42 14.06
#